data_120064ba5f7ac373d9ed61959925f3c3
#
_entry.id   120064ba5f7ac373d9ed61959925f3c3
#
_cell.length_a   1.000
_cell.length_b   1.000
_cell.length_c   1.000
_cell.angle_alpha   90.00
_cell.angle_beta   90.00
_cell.angle_gamma   90.00
#
_symmetry.space_group_name_H-M   'P 1'
#
loop_
_entity.id
_entity.type
_entity.pdbx_description
1 polymer ?
#
loop_
_entity_poly.entity_id
_entity_poly.type
_entity_poly.pdbx_seq_one_letter_code
_entity_poly.pdbx_strand_id
1 'polypeptide(L)'
;MKTRPKQSYHPFVVVAFYLHILPDKLLYQIPRSTRYEWQHKSVIELFGYDWYYQNQHLFNTLREVAASNRLLQVNRALLRIIAIQRFLQLHQSHISHKIFNAAGTVLINIKKTQEVLGLMLTLKLLQLTQQQYWQLKQKARCSKSLFSLCLPKHPAQLLRKEVNNIKKYCEDARYIHWPLASIYHQAMRDGSARFHISTFYKYVGLLQLKRLLPKHRRKNHSTGIRAAAPLQLLHADVTVFRTIDNVKAYIFLVQDNFSRAILKYAVRLDCKAATMMELVSHVHSQYLQPAAHRACDNNLCQIMTDDGSENFGPVQDFLLSAESPTLQHIVAQRDVEFSNSMIEAANKNLKYRFLYHKQIAGINSLCQYLPQAIKDYNNRPHDVLSGLTPLEVLNGKTIDKISNSRQMQTAKAVRISENKQQKCCSCSF
;
A
#
# COMPACT_ATOMS: atom_id res chain seq x y z
N MET A 1 13.94 7.42 -36.29
CA MET A 1 12.76 6.53 -36.46
C MET A 1 13.01 5.21 -35.75
N LYS A 2 12.33 4.92 -34.64
CA LYS A 2 12.43 3.61 -33.97
C LYS A 2 11.64 2.61 -34.79
N THR A 3 12.31 1.70 -35.47
CA THR A 3 11.70 0.54 -36.16
C THR A 3 10.99 -0.31 -35.13
N ARG A 4 9.67 -0.43 -35.21
CA ARG A 4 8.91 -1.38 -34.41
C ARG A 4 9.42 -2.79 -34.71
N PRO A 5 9.66 -3.66 -33.71
CA PRO A 5 10.11 -5.02 -33.98
C PRO A 5 9.07 -5.72 -34.85
N LYS A 6 9.54 -6.37 -35.91
CA LYS A 6 8.69 -7.18 -36.79
C LYS A 6 8.03 -8.29 -35.97
N GLN A 7 6.71 -8.30 -35.93
CA GLN A 7 5.97 -9.33 -35.21
C GLN A 7 6.08 -10.64 -36.00
N SER A 8 6.74 -11.65 -35.42
CA SER A 8 6.83 -12.98 -36.03
C SER A 8 5.58 -13.80 -35.69
N TYR A 9 5.03 -14.46 -36.66
CA TYR A 9 3.90 -15.38 -36.53
C TYR A 9 4.37 -16.81 -36.62
N HIS A 10 3.77 -17.69 -35.83
CA HIS A 10 4.06 -19.11 -35.94
C HIS A 10 3.63 -19.61 -37.32
N PRO A 11 4.42 -20.46 -38.03
CA PRO A 11 4.11 -20.95 -39.35
C PRO A 11 2.72 -21.53 -39.48
N PHE A 12 2.21 -22.19 -38.45
CA PHE A 12 0.85 -22.73 -38.40
C PHE A 12 -0.25 -21.66 -38.61
N VAL A 13 -0.05 -20.45 -38.07
CA VAL A 13 -1.00 -19.34 -38.22
C VAL A 13 -1.04 -18.88 -39.70
N VAL A 14 0.12 -18.85 -40.32
CA VAL A 14 0.24 -18.50 -41.77
C VAL A 14 -0.42 -19.54 -42.64
N VAL A 15 -0.16 -20.82 -42.38
CA VAL A 15 -0.81 -21.94 -43.09
C VAL A 15 -2.32 -21.92 -42.91
N ALA A 16 -2.80 -21.65 -41.66
CA ALA A 16 -4.23 -21.53 -41.38
C ALA A 16 -4.87 -20.33 -42.08
N PHE A 17 -4.12 -19.26 -42.34
CA PHE A 17 -4.57 -18.14 -43.18
C PHE A 17 -4.76 -18.54 -44.61
N TYR A 18 -3.82 -19.25 -45.24
CA TYR A 18 -3.94 -19.76 -46.62
C TYR A 18 -5.08 -20.75 -46.80
N LEU A 19 -5.35 -21.54 -45.80
CA LEU A 19 -6.44 -22.52 -45.83
C LEU A 19 -7.81 -21.90 -45.48
N HIS A 20 -7.87 -20.58 -45.22
CA HIS A 20 -9.08 -19.85 -44.82
C HIS A 20 -9.77 -20.41 -43.57
N ILE A 21 -8.99 -21.04 -42.64
CA ILE A 21 -9.50 -21.65 -41.43
C ILE A 21 -9.26 -20.79 -40.20
N LEU A 22 -8.64 -19.60 -40.32
CA LEU A 22 -8.46 -18.65 -39.22
C LEU A 22 -9.81 -18.07 -38.81
N PRO A 23 -10.13 -18.07 -37.49
CA PRO A 23 -11.30 -17.37 -36.98
C PRO A 23 -11.20 -15.86 -37.24
N ASP A 24 -12.31 -15.21 -37.61
CA ASP A 24 -12.36 -13.77 -37.90
C ASP A 24 -11.70 -12.89 -36.81
N LYS A 25 -11.94 -13.24 -35.55
CA LYS A 25 -11.32 -12.50 -34.42
C LYS A 25 -9.79 -12.52 -34.40
N LEU A 26 -9.17 -13.60 -34.87
CA LEU A 26 -7.72 -13.69 -35.01
C LEU A 26 -7.25 -13.02 -36.30
N LEU A 27 -8.02 -13.17 -37.37
CA LEU A 27 -7.73 -12.54 -38.66
C LEU A 27 -7.63 -11.00 -38.51
N TYR A 28 -8.56 -10.38 -37.77
CA TYR A 28 -8.53 -8.93 -37.53
C TYR A 28 -7.40 -8.45 -36.60
N GLN A 29 -6.80 -9.33 -35.80
CA GLN A 29 -5.63 -9.00 -34.97
C GLN A 29 -4.32 -8.97 -35.78
N ILE A 30 -4.30 -9.57 -36.98
CA ILE A 30 -3.13 -9.55 -37.85
C ILE A 30 -3.13 -8.23 -38.63
N PRO A 31 -2.04 -7.46 -38.62
CA PRO A 31 -1.92 -6.19 -39.31
C PRO A 31 -2.27 -6.36 -40.82
N ARG A 32 -2.92 -5.35 -41.38
CA ARG A 32 -3.34 -5.37 -42.79
C ARG A 32 -2.17 -5.57 -43.78
N SER A 33 -1.02 -4.96 -43.47
CA SER A 33 0.23 -5.11 -44.22
C SER A 33 0.72 -6.55 -44.25
N THR A 34 0.67 -7.26 -43.13
CA THR A 34 1.07 -8.67 -43.01
C THR A 34 0.13 -9.57 -43.75
N ARG A 35 -1.20 -9.34 -43.67
CA ARG A 35 -2.20 -10.08 -44.42
C ARG A 35 -2.02 -9.88 -45.93
N TYR A 36 -1.72 -8.65 -46.35
CA TYR A 36 -1.42 -8.32 -47.74
C TYR A 36 -0.17 -9.05 -48.22
N GLU A 37 0.91 -9.08 -47.43
CA GLU A 37 2.13 -9.83 -47.75
C GLU A 37 1.83 -11.33 -47.92
N TRP A 38 1.05 -11.93 -47.01
CA TRP A 38 0.67 -13.35 -47.12
C TRP A 38 -0.26 -13.65 -48.33
N GLN A 39 -1.07 -12.71 -48.74
CA GLN A 39 -1.93 -12.89 -49.93
C GLN A 39 -1.14 -12.89 -51.24
N HIS A 40 0.03 -12.24 -51.27
CA HIS A 40 0.81 -12.06 -52.50
C HIS A 40 2.07 -12.91 -52.55
N LYS A 41 2.43 -13.59 -51.48
CA LYS A 41 3.56 -14.51 -51.43
C LYS A 41 3.07 -15.93 -51.19
N SER A 42 3.71 -16.90 -51.83
CA SER A 42 3.45 -18.32 -51.56
C SER A 42 4.04 -18.73 -50.21
N VAL A 43 3.59 -19.87 -49.67
CA VAL A 43 4.16 -20.45 -48.42
C VAL A 43 5.65 -20.75 -48.56
N ILE A 44 6.07 -21.14 -49.77
CA ILE A 44 7.46 -21.42 -50.12
C ILE A 44 8.29 -20.12 -50.03
N GLU A 45 7.77 -19.02 -50.55
CA GLU A 45 8.46 -17.71 -50.47
C GLU A 45 8.56 -17.16 -49.07
N LEU A 46 7.63 -17.52 -48.18
CA LEU A 46 7.65 -17.06 -46.78
C LEU A 46 8.55 -17.89 -45.88
N PHE A 47 8.64 -19.20 -46.12
CA PHE A 47 9.35 -20.11 -45.20
C PHE A 47 10.52 -20.87 -45.85
N GLY A 48 10.69 -20.79 -47.18
CA GLY A 48 11.68 -21.53 -47.95
C GLY A 48 11.19 -22.91 -48.40
N TYR A 49 11.86 -23.43 -49.42
CA TYR A 49 11.50 -24.71 -50.05
C TYR A 49 11.72 -25.88 -49.08
N ASP A 50 12.82 -25.87 -48.31
CA ASP A 50 13.13 -26.95 -47.37
C ASP A 50 12.06 -27.10 -46.30
N TRP A 51 11.61 -25.97 -45.74
CA TRP A 51 10.54 -25.98 -44.74
C TRP A 51 9.23 -26.52 -45.33
N TYR A 52 8.87 -26.11 -46.54
CA TYR A 52 7.68 -26.58 -47.21
C TYR A 52 7.75 -28.07 -47.47
N TYR A 53 8.86 -28.58 -47.99
CA TYR A 53 9.05 -29.99 -48.29
C TYR A 53 8.99 -30.86 -47.04
N GLN A 54 9.66 -30.46 -45.97
CA GLN A 54 9.63 -31.16 -44.69
C GLN A 54 8.21 -31.18 -44.06
N ASN A 55 7.38 -30.19 -44.31
CA ASN A 55 6.05 -30.05 -43.74
C ASN A 55 4.91 -30.33 -44.74
N GLN A 56 5.20 -30.87 -45.91
CA GLN A 56 4.23 -31.11 -46.95
C GLN A 56 3.08 -32.03 -46.50
N HIS A 57 3.38 -33.03 -45.69
CA HIS A 57 2.39 -33.92 -45.09
C HIS A 57 1.45 -33.15 -44.16
N LEU A 58 1.99 -32.28 -43.34
CA LEU A 58 1.20 -31.41 -42.47
C LEU A 58 0.25 -30.49 -43.26
N PHE A 59 0.74 -29.98 -44.38
CA PHE A 59 -0.05 -29.10 -45.27
C PHE A 59 -1.23 -29.84 -45.90
N ASN A 60 -0.99 -31.06 -46.39
CA ASN A 60 -2.01 -31.92 -46.94
C ASN A 60 -3.05 -32.34 -45.88
N THR A 61 -2.57 -32.76 -44.71
CA THR A 61 -3.46 -33.10 -43.59
C THR A 61 -4.35 -31.90 -43.19
N LEU A 62 -3.79 -30.69 -43.10
CA LEU A 62 -4.55 -29.49 -42.82
C LEU A 62 -5.54 -29.12 -43.91
N ARG A 63 -5.25 -29.44 -45.18
CA ARG A 63 -6.16 -29.25 -46.31
C ARG A 63 -7.35 -30.21 -46.21
N GLU A 64 -7.11 -31.46 -45.84
CA GLU A 64 -8.17 -32.45 -45.57
C GLU A 64 -9.00 -32.03 -44.35
N VAL A 65 -8.35 -31.55 -43.31
CA VAL A 65 -9.02 -30.97 -42.10
C VAL A 65 -9.91 -29.79 -42.48
N ALA A 66 -9.43 -28.92 -43.37
CA ALA A 66 -10.20 -27.77 -43.85
C ALA A 66 -11.43 -28.17 -44.70
N ALA A 67 -11.35 -29.28 -45.43
CA ALA A 67 -12.44 -29.82 -46.21
C ALA A 67 -13.51 -30.52 -45.34
N SER A 68 -13.18 -30.93 -44.12
CA SER A 68 -14.11 -31.60 -43.20
C SER A 68 -14.67 -30.65 -42.15
N ASN A 69 -16.00 -30.49 -42.12
CA ASN A 69 -16.68 -29.62 -41.14
C ASN A 69 -16.34 -29.99 -39.68
N ARG A 70 -16.22 -31.28 -39.37
CA ARG A 70 -15.88 -31.76 -38.02
C ARG A 70 -14.43 -31.44 -37.61
N LEU A 71 -13.50 -31.66 -38.56
CA LEU A 71 -12.08 -31.36 -38.35
C LEU A 71 -11.83 -29.84 -38.27
N LEU A 72 -12.59 -29.04 -39.03
CA LEU A 72 -12.58 -27.58 -38.96
C LEU A 72 -13.01 -27.07 -37.59
N GLN A 73 -14.03 -27.68 -36.96
CA GLN A 73 -14.47 -27.36 -35.61
C GLN A 73 -13.41 -27.72 -34.57
N VAL A 74 -12.75 -28.89 -34.68
CA VAL A 74 -11.65 -29.31 -33.81
C VAL A 74 -10.48 -28.36 -33.92
N ASN A 75 -10.06 -27.98 -35.12
CA ASN A 75 -8.97 -27.05 -35.36
C ASN A 75 -9.26 -25.67 -34.77
N ARG A 76 -10.47 -25.14 -34.96
CA ARG A 76 -10.91 -23.88 -34.32
C ARG A 76 -10.88 -23.98 -32.77
N ALA A 77 -11.21 -25.13 -32.20
CA ALA A 77 -11.16 -25.39 -30.77
C ALA A 77 -9.71 -25.37 -30.25
N LEU A 78 -8.79 -26.04 -30.98
CA LEU A 78 -7.36 -26.05 -30.65
C LEU A 78 -6.72 -24.65 -30.71
N LEU A 79 -7.03 -23.86 -31.75
CA LEU A 79 -6.57 -22.49 -31.89
C LEU A 79 -7.04 -21.60 -30.73
N ARG A 80 -8.27 -21.79 -30.23
CA ARG A 80 -8.76 -21.09 -29.02
C ARG A 80 -7.96 -21.48 -27.79
N ILE A 81 -7.61 -22.76 -27.63
CA ILE A 81 -6.78 -23.24 -26.52
C ILE A 81 -5.40 -22.59 -26.56
N ILE A 82 -4.75 -22.56 -27.72
CA ILE A 82 -3.44 -21.93 -27.90
C ILE A 82 -3.51 -20.43 -27.57
N ALA A 83 -4.54 -19.74 -28.02
CA ALA A 83 -4.75 -18.32 -27.69
C ALA A 83 -4.91 -18.10 -26.20
N ILE A 84 -5.67 -18.95 -25.49
CA ILE A 84 -5.83 -18.89 -24.05
C ILE A 84 -4.50 -19.20 -23.34
N GLN A 85 -3.79 -20.24 -23.74
CA GLN A 85 -2.48 -20.59 -23.16
C GLN A 85 -1.46 -19.44 -23.33
N ARG A 86 -1.39 -18.84 -24.51
CA ARG A 86 -0.52 -17.69 -24.78
C ARG A 86 -0.89 -16.49 -23.92
N PHE A 87 -2.17 -16.23 -23.75
CA PHE A 87 -2.65 -15.19 -22.82
C PHE A 87 -2.27 -15.50 -21.37
N LEU A 88 -2.34 -16.76 -20.95
CA LEU A 88 -1.94 -17.21 -19.62
C LEU A 88 -0.42 -17.12 -19.42
N GLN A 89 0.40 -17.52 -20.39
CA GLN A 89 1.86 -17.49 -20.33
C GLN A 89 2.42 -16.06 -20.28
N LEU A 90 1.87 -15.14 -21.07
CA LEU A 90 2.29 -13.73 -21.08
C LEU A 90 2.07 -13.00 -19.73
N HIS A 91 1.34 -13.61 -18.80
CA HIS A 91 0.91 -12.99 -17.55
C HIS A 91 1.31 -13.78 -16.30
N GLN A 92 2.32 -14.65 -16.38
CA GLN A 92 2.72 -15.56 -15.28
C GLN A 92 2.98 -14.89 -13.93
N SER A 93 3.47 -13.66 -13.88
CA SER A 93 3.71 -12.94 -12.60
C SER A 93 2.46 -12.31 -11.97
N HIS A 94 1.33 -12.19 -12.70
CA HIS A 94 0.09 -11.57 -12.23
C HIS A 94 -1.19 -12.36 -12.58
N ILE A 95 -1.03 -13.66 -12.82
CA ILE A 95 -2.08 -14.56 -13.34
C ILE A 95 -3.35 -14.55 -12.46
N SER A 96 -3.22 -14.52 -11.15
CA SER A 96 -4.37 -14.62 -10.25
C SER A 96 -5.36 -13.45 -10.40
N HIS A 97 -4.88 -12.23 -10.57
CA HIS A 97 -5.72 -11.03 -10.59
C HIS A 97 -6.35 -10.75 -11.96
N LYS A 98 -5.58 -10.94 -13.06
CA LYS A 98 -6.07 -10.67 -14.43
C LYS A 98 -6.95 -11.78 -15.01
N ILE A 99 -6.66 -13.04 -14.69
CA ILE A 99 -7.56 -14.17 -15.04
C ILE A 99 -8.91 -13.99 -14.36
N PHE A 100 -8.93 -13.47 -13.14
CA PHE A 100 -10.16 -13.23 -12.41
C PHE A 100 -11.00 -12.09 -12.99
N ASN A 101 -10.37 -11.07 -13.54
CA ASN A 101 -11.07 -10.00 -14.28
C ASN A 101 -11.56 -10.47 -15.66
N ALA A 102 -10.88 -11.42 -16.27
CA ALA A 102 -11.24 -12.02 -17.56
C ALA A 102 -11.96 -13.38 -17.42
N ALA A 103 -12.37 -13.78 -16.22
CA ALA A 103 -12.97 -15.08 -15.93
C ALA A 103 -14.18 -15.39 -16.86
N GLY A 104 -14.99 -14.39 -17.17
CA GLY A 104 -16.12 -14.53 -18.07
C GLY A 104 -15.69 -14.91 -19.49
N THR A 105 -14.69 -14.22 -20.05
CA THR A 105 -14.16 -14.50 -21.39
C THR A 105 -13.50 -15.89 -21.47
N VAL A 106 -12.72 -16.26 -20.44
CA VAL A 106 -12.08 -17.58 -20.34
C VAL A 106 -13.15 -18.67 -20.29
N LEU A 107 -14.19 -18.52 -19.48
CA LEU A 107 -15.27 -19.52 -19.36
C LEU A 107 -16.10 -19.65 -20.64
N ILE A 108 -16.39 -18.55 -21.34
CA ILE A 108 -17.08 -18.60 -22.65
C ILE A 108 -16.26 -19.42 -23.66
N ASN A 109 -14.96 -19.21 -23.70
CA ASN A 109 -14.08 -19.96 -24.59
C ASN A 109 -13.94 -21.44 -24.16
N ILE A 110 -13.85 -21.74 -22.84
CA ILE A 110 -13.89 -23.12 -22.37
C ILE A 110 -15.22 -23.79 -22.77
N LYS A 111 -16.36 -23.12 -22.59
CA LYS A 111 -17.67 -23.66 -22.97
C LYS A 111 -17.75 -24.00 -24.45
N LYS A 112 -17.31 -23.10 -25.35
CA LYS A 112 -17.27 -23.33 -26.78
C LYS A 112 -16.31 -24.45 -27.18
N THR A 113 -15.23 -24.66 -26.46
CA THR A 113 -14.24 -25.71 -26.76
C THR A 113 -14.69 -27.07 -26.21
N GLN A 114 -15.33 -27.10 -25.04
CA GLN A 114 -15.86 -28.36 -24.48
C GLN A 114 -16.97 -29.00 -25.31
N GLU A 115 -17.70 -28.21 -26.10
CA GLU A 115 -18.74 -28.72 -27.00
C GLU A 115 -18.13 -29.59 -28.11
N VAL A 116 -16.87 -29.36 -28.45
CA VAL A 116 -16.14 -30.09 -29.51
C VAL A 116 -15.21 -31.16 -28.95
N LEU A 117 -14.44 -30.84 -27.91
CA LEU A 117 -13.37 -31.70 -27.38
C LEU A 117 -13.76 -32.40 -26.05
N GLY A 118 -14.90 -32.07 -25.48
CA GLY A 118 -15.25 -32.48 -24.11
C GLY A 118 -14.52 -31.67 -23.02
N LEU A 119 -15.12 -31.64 -21.82
CA LEU A 119 -14.60 -30.80 -20.71
C LEU A 119 -13.22 -31.27 -20.22
N MET A 120 -13.05 -32.57 -20.02
CA MET A 120 -11.81 -33.13 -19.44
C MET A 120 -10.59 -32.86 -20.33
N LEU A 121 -10.72 -33.09 -21.64
CA LEU A 121 -9.63 -32.83 -22.57
C LEU A 121 -9.32 -31.34 -22.68
N THR A 122 -10.37 -30.50 -22.69
CA THR A 122 -10.21 -29.03 -22.71
C THR A 122 -9.45 -28.55 -21.49
N LEU A 123 -9.78 -29.02 -20.28
CA LEU A 123 -9.09 -28.63 -19.04
C LEU A 123 -7.66 -29.15 -19.01
N LYS A 124 -7.42 -30.38 -19.45
CA LYS A 124 -6.07 -30.98 -19.56
C LYS A 124 -5.16 -30.14 -20.49
N LEU A 125 -5.67 -29.76 -21.66
CA LEU A 125 -4.94 -28.94 -22.61
C LEU A 125 -4.68 -27.52 -22.09
N LEU A 126 -5.57 -26.97 -21.26
CA LEU A 126 -5.40 -25.67 -20.62
C LEU A 126 -4.55 -25.74 -19.34
N GLN A 127 -4.13 -26.91 -18.91
CA GLN A 127 -3.42 -27.17 -17.66
C GLN A 127 -4.20 -26.66 -16.43
N LEU A 128 -5.52 -26.71 -16.50
CA LEU A 128 -6.42 -26.33 -15.41
C LEU A 128 -6.95 -27.57 -14.70
N THR A 129 -6.91 -27.55 -13.36
CA THR A 129 -7.58 -28.55 -12.55
C THR A 129 -9.09 -28.33 -12.56
N GLN A 130 -9.88 -29.39 -12.32
CA GLN A 130 -11.32 -29.26 -12.14
C GLN A 130 -11.68 -28.26 -11.06
N GLN A 131 -10.91 -28.25 -9.94
CA GLN A 131 -11.11 -27.33 -8.84
C GLN A 131 -10.92 -25.87 -9.28
N GLN A 132 -9.89 -25.57 -10.09
CA GLN A 132 -9.65 -24.23 -10.65
C GLN A 132 -10.78 -23.81 -11.60
N TYR A 133 -11.28 -24.74 -12.44
CA TYR A 133 -12.42 -24.48 -13.31
C TYR A 133 -13.70 -24.13 -12.52
N TRP A 134 -14.00 -24.91 -11.48
CA TRP A 134 -15.13 -24.62 -10.61
C TRP A 134 -14.98 -23.29 -9.86
N GLN A 135 -13.77 -22.95 -9.42
CA GLN A 135 -13.48 -21.64 -8.82
C GLN A 135 -13.69 -20.49 -9.82
N LEU A 136 -13.28 -20.67 -11.09
CA LEU A 136 -13.53 -19.69 -12.16
C LEU A 136 -15.03 -19.52 -12.43
N LYS A 137 -15.78 -20.63 -12.48
CA LYS A 137 -17.24 -20.65 -12.69
C LYS A 137 -17.98 -19.95 -11.56
N GLN A 138 -17.59 -20.21 -10.30
CA GLN A 138 -18.15 -19.54 -9.14
C GLN A 138 -17.86 -18.03 -9.14
N LYS A 139 -16.65 -17.63 -9.55
CA LYS A 139 -16.28 -16.22 -9.64
C LYS A 139 -17.01 -15.46 -10.73
N ALA A 140 -17.21 -16.08 -11.88
CA ALA A 140 -17.99 -15.48 -12.95
C ALA A 140 -19.46 -15.27 -12.54
N ARG A 141 -20.03 -16.15 -11.72
CA ARG A 141 -21.36 -16.00 -11.15
C ARG A 141 -21.45 -14.84 -10.14
N CYS A 142 -20.38 -14.60 -9.38
CA CYS A 142 -20.32 -13.56 -8.34
C CYS A 142 -19.58 -12.30 -8.83
N SER A 143 -19.68 -11.95 -10.12
CA SER A 143 -18.98 -10.79 -10.72
C SER A 143 -19.29 -9.43 -10.06
N LYS A 144 -20.36 -9.33 -9.26
CA LYS A 144 -20.77 -8.10 -8.56
C LYS A 144 -19.99 -7.84 -7.28
N SER A 145 -19.22 -8.77 -6.74
CA SER A 145 -18.45 -8.59 -5.52
C SER A 145 -16.95 -8.68 -5.80
N LEU A 146 -16.28 -7.53 -5.86
CA LEU A 146 -14.81 -7.40 -5.92
C LEU A 146 -14.09 -8.22 -4.83
N PHE A 147 -14.77 -8.51 -3.71
CA PHE A 147 -14.22 -9.15 -2.52
C PHE A 147 -14.58 -10.62 -2.37
N SER A 148 -15.34 -11.19 -3.31
CA SER A 148 -15.88 -12.56 -3.16
C SER A 148 -16.61 -12.76 -1.80
N LEU A 149 -17.30 -11.73 -1.32
CA LEU A 149 -18.01 -11.76 -0.04
C LEU A 149 -19.12 -12.82 -0.02
N CYS A 150 -19.64 -13.18 -1.20
CA CYS A 150 -20.65 -14.26 -1.34
C CYS A 150 -20.05 -15.67 -1.19
N LEU A 151 -18.75 -15.81 -1.36
CA LEU A 151 -18.03 -17.09 -1.27
C LEU A 151 -16.73 -16.83 -0.50
N PRO A 152 -16.77 -16.85 0.82
CA PRO A 152 -15.60 -16.58 1.63
C PRO A 152 -14.51 -17.62 1.31
N LYS A 153 -13.34 -17.14 0.86
CA LYS A 153 -12.18 -17.99 0.58
C LYS A 153 -11.58 -18.56 1.85
N HIS A 154 -11.79 -17.86 2.94
CA HIS A 154 -11.27 -18.22 4.25
C HIS A 154 -12.41 -18.12 5.27
N PRO A 155 -12.56 -19.09 6.19
CA PRO A 155 -13.63 -19.08 7.19
C PRO A 155 -13.71 -17.77 7.99
N ALA A 156 -12.56 -17.18 8.33
CA ALA A 156 -12.47 -15.92 9.07
C ALA A 156 -12.33 -14.66 8.17
N GLN A 157 -12.78 -14.72 6.91
CA GLN A 157 -12.78 -13.55 6.02
C GLN A 157 -13.62 -12.43 6.61
N LEU A 158 -13.21 -11.16 6.41
CA LEU A 158 -13.96 -10.01 6.91
C LEU A 158 -15.38 -9.98 6.35
N LEU A 159 -16.31 -9.63 7.21
CA LEU A 159 -17.72 -9.45 6.86
C LEU A 159 -17.90 -8.14 6.05
N ARG A 160 -18.98 -8.07 5.30
CA ARG A 160 -19.31 -6.87 4.51
C ARG A 160 -19.35 -5.60 5.36
N LYS A 161 -19.90 -5.69 6.58
CA LYS A 161 -19.94 -4.57 7.54
C LYS A 161 -18.54 -4.07 7.92
N GLU A 162 -17.59 -5.00 8.14
CA GLU A 162 -16.21 -4.65 8.50
C GLU A 162 -15.46 -4.02 7.31
N VAL A 163 -15.70 -4.51 6.09
CA VAL A 163 -15.14 -3.92 4.86
C VAL A 163 -15.69 -2.52 4.63
N ASN A 164 -16.99 -2.31 4.85
CA ASN A 164 -17.61 -0.99 4.75
C ASN A 164 -17.05 -0.02 5.81
N ASN A 165 -16.76 -0.50 7.03
CA ASN A 165 -16.11 0.30 8.05
C ASN A 165 -14.72 0.75 7.60
N ILE A 166 -13.89 -0.16 7.04
CA ILE A 166 -12.57 0.21 6.48
C ILE A 166 -12.72 1.36 5.46
N LYS A 167 -13.69 1.23 4.54
CA LYS A 167 -13.95 2.28 3.54
C LYS A 167 -14.33 3.59 4.21
N LYS A 168 -15.31 3.57 5.13
CA LYS A 168 -15.79 4.74 5.88
C LYS A 168 -14.65 5.47 6.59
N TYR A 169 -13.80 4.77 7.34
CA TYR A 169 -12.68 5.38 8.06
C TYR A 169 -11.62 5.95 7.12
N CYS A 170 -11.34 5.29 6.00
CA CYS A 170 -10.35 5.78 5.04
C CYS A 170 -10.84 6.97 4.21
N GLU A 171 -12.14 7.10 3.98
CA GLU A 171 -12.75 8.20 3.21
C GLU A 171 -13.19 9.37 4.11
N ASP A 172 -13.12 9.23 5.42
CA ASP A 172 -13.49 10.29 6.36
C ASP A 172 -12.55 11.49 6.24
N ALA A 173 -13.11 12.66 6.01
CA ALA A 173 -12.36 13.91 5.84
C ALA A 173 -11.48 14.26 7.06
N ARG A 174 -11.88 13.86 8.28
CA ARG A 174 -11.10 14.06 9.50
C ARG A 174 -9.76 13.34 9.49
N TYR A 175 -9.67 12.18 8.81
CA TYR A 175 -8.51 11.31 8.80
C TYR A 175 -7.76 11.30 7.45
N ILE A 176 -8.12 12.17 6.51
CA ILE A 176 -7.54 12.15 5.16
C ILE A 176 -6.01 12.29 5.16
N HIS A 177 -5.46 13.04 6.09
CA HIS A 177 -4.03 13.30 6.27
C HIS A 177 -3.35 12.31 7.23
N TRP A 178 -4.11 11.44 7.91
CA TRP A 178 -3.55 10.46 8.84
C TRP A 178 -2.83 9.31 8.13
N PRO A 179 -1.77 8.71 8.74
CA PRO A 179 -1.24 7.42 8.33
C PRO A 179 -2.32 6.34 8.39
N LEU A 180 -2.26 5.36 7.48
CA LEU A 180 -3.18 4.23 7.50
C LEU A 180 -3.16 3.45 8.82
N ALA A 181 -1.98 3.32 9.43
CA ALA A 181 -1.85 2.70 10.75
C ALA A 181 -2.64 3.47 11.83
N SER A 182 -2.55 4.81 11.84
CA SER A 182 -3.33 5.62 12.79
C SER A 182 -4.83 5.46 12.60
N ILE A 183 -5.30 5.38 11.35
CA ILE A 183 -6.71 5.12 11.03
C ILE A 183 -7.14 3.74 11.50
N TYR A 184 -6.31 2.72 11.28
CA TYR A 184 -6.57 1.38 11.79
C TYR A 184 -6.70 1.37 13.32
N HIS A 185 -5.75 2.00 14.02
CA HIS A 185 -5.80 2.07 15.48
C HIS A 185 -7.00 2.87 15.98
N GLN A 186 -7.41 3.94 15.28
CA GLN A 186 -8.65 4.63 15.62
C GLN A 186 -9.88 3.73 15.45
N ALA A 187 -9.97 3.02 14.34
CA ALA A 187 -11.06 2.07 14.12
C ALA A 187 -11.06 0.92 15.15
N MET A 188 -9.88 0.50 15.64
CA MET A 188 -9.75 -0.43 16.76
C MET A 188 -10.29 0.13 18.06
N ARG A 189 -9.94 1.38 18.39
CA ARG A 189 -10.40 2.10 19.60
C ARG A 189 -11.92 2.25 19.60
N ASP A 190 -12.49 2.57 18.45
CA ASP A 190 -13.94 2.71 18.27
C ASP A 190 -14.69 1.36 18.16
N GLY A 191 -14.00 0.25 18.29
CA GLY A 191 -14.59 -1.09 18.20
C GLY A 191 -14.95 -1.54 16.78
N SER A 192 -14.68 -0.73 15.77
CA SER A 192 -15.06 -0.97 14.36
C SER A 192 -14.10 -1.90 13.61
N ALA A 193 -12.89 -2.11 14.12
CA ALA A 193 -11.90 -3.03 13.56
C ALA A 193 -11.40 -3.98 14.65
N ARG A 194 -11.66 -5.28 14.52
CA ARG A 194 -11.20 -6.33 15.45
C ARG A 194 -10.45 -7.41 14.68
N PHE A 195 -9.44 -6.99 13.89
CA PHE A 195 -8.61 -7.85 13.05
C PHE A 195 -7.22 -7.26 12.93
N HIS A 196 -6.25 -8.03 12.44
CA HIS A 196 -4.85 -7.60 12.37
C HIS A 196 -4.63 -6.48 11.33
N ILE A 197 -3.68 -5.58 11.60
CA ILE A 197 -3.34 -4.44 10.75
C ILE A 197 -2.98 -4.85 9.30
N SER A 198 -2.33 -6.00 9.12
CA SER A 198 -2.02 -6.53 7.78
C SER A 198 -3.28 -6.81 6.95
N THR A 199 -4.36 -7.24 7.62
CA THR A 199 -5.68 -7.42 6.98
C THR A 199 -6.26 -6.07 6.56
N PHE A 200 -6.13 -5.03 7.41
CA PHE A 200 -6.53 -3.68 7.05
C PHE A 200 -5.83 -3.18 5.78
N TYR A 201 -4.50 -3.27 5.73
CA TYR A 201 -3.73 -2.88 4.54
C TYR A 201 -4.12 -3.66 3.29
N LYS A 202 -4.36 -4.98 3.43
CA LYS A 202 -4.83 -5.82 2.33
C LYS A 202 -6.14 -5.30 1.74
N TYR A 203 -7.12 -4.97 2.59
CA TYR A 203 -8.43 -4.49 2.12
C TYR A 203 -8.38 -3.07 1.60
N VAL A 204 -7.55 -2.18 2.16
CA VAL A 204 -7.28 -0.85 1.58
C VAL A 204 -6.74 -0.96 0.16
N GLY A 205 -5.80 -1.88 -0.08
CA GLY A 205 -5.28 -2.17 -1.42
C GLY A 205 -6.34 -2.75 -2.37
N LEU A 206 -7.16 -3.69 -1.90
CA LEU A 206 -8.24 -4.29 -2.69
C LEU A 206 -9.33 -3.26 -3.05
N LEU A 207 -9.63 -2.34 -2.15
CA LEU A 207 -10.60 -1.25 -2.35
C LEU A 207 -10.04 -0.13 -3.22
N GLN A 208 -8.75 -0.17 -3.56
CA GLN A 208 -8.07 0.87 -4.33
C GLN A 208 -8.28 2.28 -3.75
N LEU A 209 -8.33 2.38 -2.43
CA LEU A 209 -8.53 3.66 -1.74
C LEU A 209 -7.28 4.53 -1.97
N LYS A 210 -7.43 5.50 -2.88
CA LYS A 210 -6.35 6.43 -3.22
C LYS A 210 -6.11 7.36 -2.03
N ARG A 211 -4.85 7.48 -1.63
CA ARG A 211 -4.41 8.47 -0.64
C ARG A 211 -3.26 9.27 -1.21
N LEU A 212 -3.30 10.57 -0.97
CA LEU A 212 -2.20 11.48 -1.28
C LEU A 212 -1.08 11.25 -0.27
N LEU A 213 -0.27 10.23 -0.53
CA LEU A 213 0.89 9.92 0.31
C LEU A 213 2.16 10.17 -0.50
N PRO A 214 3.11 10.93 0.04
CA PRO A 214 4.42 11.03 -0.57
C PRO A 214 5.07 9.63 -0.61
N LYS A 215 5.63 9.27 -1.76
CA LYS A 215 6.44 8.06 -1.88
C LYS A 215 7.74 8.28 -1.11
N HIS A 216 7.86 7.71 0.08
CA HIS A 216 9.12 7.70 0.80
C HIS A 216 10.06 6.64 0.20
N ARG A 217 11.25 7.07 -0.26
CA ARG A 217 12.37 6.14 -0.43
C ARG A 217 12.81 5.69 0.96
N ARG A 218 12.90 4.36 1.16
CA ARG A 218 13.54 3.81 2.37
C ARG A 218 14.98 4.29 2.38
N LYS A 219 15.35 5.08 3.39
CA LYS A 219 16.76 5.34 3.72
C LYS A 219 17.23 4.25 4.67
N ASN A 220 18.51 3.93 4.63
CA ASN A 220 19.15 3.08 5.62
C ASN A 220 18.88 3.65 7.02
N HIS A 221 18.53 2.79 7.95
CA HIS A 221 18.24 3.22 9.32
C HIS A 221 19.56 3.63 9.99
N SER A 222 19.62 4.87 10.45
CA SER A 222 20.61 5.28 11.46
C SER A 222 20.20 4.70 12.82
N THR A 223 21.18 4.36 13.63
CA THR A 223 20.98 3.91 15.00
C THR A 223 20.26 5.01 15.80
N GLY A 224 19.12 4.70 16.39
CA GLY A 224 18.34 5.62 17.21
C GLY A 224 18.29 5.15 18.66
N ILE A 225 18.26 6.08 19.59
CA ILE A 225 18.08 5.82 21.03
C ILE A 225 16.59 5.82 21.37
N ARG A 226 16.18 5.00 22.32
CA ARG A 226 14.83 4.99 22.87
C ARG A 226 14.88 5.04 24.39
N ALA A 227 14.25 6.07 24.97
CA ALA A 227 14.06 6.19 26.40
C ALA A 227 13.20 5.04 26.97
N ALA A 228 13.39 4.69 28.21
CA ALA A 228 12.63 3.66 28.91
C ALA A 228 11.32 4.19 29.53
N ALA A 229 11.27 5.50 29.83
CA ALA A 229 10.10 6.16 30.42
C ALA A 229 9.91 7.58 29.83
N PRO A 230 8.70 8.17 29.99
CA PRO A 230 8.45 9.56 29.60
C PRO A 230 9.39 10.52 30.31
N LEU A 231 9.79 11.59 29.64
CA LEU A 231 10.60 12.69 30.14
C LEU A 231 12.04 12.32 30.56
N GLN A 232 12.55 11.14 30.23
CA GLN A 232 13.95 10.77 30.40
C GLN A 232 14.86 11.37 29.34
N LEU A 233 14.37 11.43 28.09
CA LEU A 233 15.10 11.98 26.97
C LEU A 233 14.16 12.85 26.12
N LEU A 234 14.54 14.09 25.97
CA LEU A 234 13.90 15.05 25.08
C LEU A 234 14.71 15.24 23.82
N HIS A 235 14.05 15.58 22.73
CA HIS A 235 14.67 16.02 21.49
C HIS A 235 14.25 17.45 21.20
N ALA A 236 15.21 18.29 20.83
CA ALA A 236 14.96 19.64 20.36
C ALA A 236 15.56 19.82 18.97
N ASP A 237 14.80 20.47 18.07
CA ASP A 237 15.20 20.68 16.68
C ASP A 237 14.46 21.87 16.08
N VAL A 238 15.07 22.47 15.05
CA VAL A 238 14.49 23.56 14.28
C VAL A 238 14.29 23.11 12.84
N THR A 239 13.09 23.31 12.33
CA THR A 239 12.80 22.97 10.94
C THR A 239 12.29 24.17 10.16
N VAL A 240 12.74 24.31 8.92
CA VAL A 240 12.34 25.42 8.03
C VAL A 240 11.08 25.05 7.26
N PHE A 241 10.12 25.97 7.22
CA PHE A 241 8.96 25.91 6.35
C PHE A 241 8.90 27.20 5.49
N ARG A 242 8.65 27.05 4.19
CA ARG A 242 8.42 28.20 3.27
C ARG A 242 6.93 28.32 3.03
N THR A 243 6.39 29.49 3.27
CA THR A 243 5.01 29.86 2.99
C THR A 243 4.83 30.20 1.50
N ILE A 244 3.58 30.34 1.04
CA ILE A 244 3.28 30.64 -0.37
C ILE A 244 3.87 32.01 -0.78
N ASP A 245 3.85 32.99 0.11
CA ASP A 245 4.49 34.30 -0.09
C ASP A 245 6.03 34.23 -0.04
N ASN A 246 6.61 33.01 -0.07
CA ASN A 246 8.04 32.72 -0.06
C ASN A 246 8.79 33.15 1.21
N VAL A 247 8.08 33.48 2.28
CA VAL A 247 8.69 33.80 3.57
C VAL A 247 9.24 32.53 4.22
N LYS A 248 10.48 32.60 4.71
CA LYS A 248 11.14 31.51 5.45
C LYS A 248 10.76 31.59 6.92
N ALA A 249 9.99 30.62 7.37
CA ALA A 249 9.61 30.49 8.79
C ALA A 249 10.40 29.34 9.45
N TYR A 250 10.84 29.56 10.67
CA TYR A 250 11.51 28.57 11.51
C TYR A 250 10.52 28.03 12.53
N ILE A 251 10.35 26.72 12.55
CA ILE A 251 9.49 25.99 13.49
C ILE A 251 10.41 25.28 14.47
N PHE A 252 10.41 25.73 15.69
CA PHE A 252 11.13 25.14 16.83
C PHE A 252 10.24 24.11 17.50
N LEU A 253 10.77 22.94 17.81
CA LEU A 253 10.02 21.85 18.45
C LEU A 253 10.85 21.27 19.61
N VAL A 254 10.17 20.95 20.71
CA VAL A 254 10.68 20.07 21.77
C VAL A 254 9.75 18.87 21.90
N GLN A 255 10.29 17.67 21.79
CA GLN A 255 9.56 16.40 21.77
C GLN A 255 10.11 15.43 22.79
N ASP A 256 9.21 14.73 23.50
CA ASP A 256 9.61 13.59 24.35
C ASP A 256 9.90 12.35 23.50
N ASN A 257 11.03 11.70 23.76
CA ASN A 257 11.47 10.52 23.03
C ASN A 257 10.55 9.32 23.25
N PHE A 258 10.13 9.06 24.49
CA PHE A 258 9.35 7.87 24.82
C PHE A 258 7.92 7.95 24.30
N SER A 259 7.21 9.02 24.67
CA SER A 259 5.80 9.21 24.30
C SER A 259 5.59 9.74 22.89
N ARG A 260 6.62 10.31 22.27
CA ARG A 260 6.53 11.03 20.98
C ARG A 260 5.74 12.34 21.07
N ALA A 261 5.33 12.77 22.24
CA ALA A 261 4.57 13.99 22.42
C ALA A 261 5.41 15.23 22.09
N ILE A 262 4.87 16.11 21.27
CA ILE A 262 5.44 17.46 21.08
C ILE A 262 5.00 18.27 22.30
N LEU A 263 5.97 18.61 23.16
CA LEU A 263 5.72 19.27 24.44
C LEU A 263 5.56 20.78 24.26
N LYS A 264 6.42 21.38 23.42
CA LYS A 264 6.41 22.81 23.13
C LYS A 264 6.86 23.08 21.70
N TYR A 265 6.43 24.22 21.17
CA TYR A 265 6.79 24.69 19.84
C TYR A 265 6.75 26.21 19.76
N ALA A 266 7.49 26.78 18.80
CA ALA A 266 7.39 28.18 18.42
C ALA A 266 7.58 28.35 16.91
N VAL A 267 7.02 29.44 16.37
CA VAL A 267 7.25 29.88 14.99
C VAL A 267 7.91 31.24 15.04
N ARG A 268 9.03 31.38 14.31
CA ARG A 268 9.79 32.64 14.25
C ARG A 268 10.24 32.89 12.80
N LEU A 269 10.57 34.14 12.50
CA LEU A 269 11.19 34.55 11.23
C LEU A 269 12.72 34.42 11.26
N ASP A 270 13.30 34.27 12.43
CA ASP A 270 14.73 34.08 12.65
C ASP A 270 15.02 32.77 13.43
N CYS A 271 16.26 32.28 13.34
CA CYS A 271 16.73 31.08 14.02
C CYS A 271 17.66 31.48 15.16
N LYS A 272 17.09 31.98 16.28
CA LYS A 272 17.87 32.43 17.45
C LYS A 272 17.88 31.41 18.58
N ALA A 273 19.03 31.20 19.18
CA ALA A 273 19.21 30.33 20.32
C ALA A 273 18.31 30.73 21.53
N ALA A 274 18.05 32.03 21.72
CA ALA A 274 17.15 32.53 22.74
C ALA A 274 15.74 31.94 22.66
N THR A 275 15.22 31.71 21.43
CA THR A 275 13.91 31.03 21.24
C THR A 275 13.95 29.59 21.68
N MET A 276 15.02 28.85 21.37
CA MET A 276 15.15 27.45 21.82
C MET A 276 15.27 27.40 23.35
N MET A 277 16.05 28.28 23.97
CA MET A 277 16.17 28.42 25.43
C MET A 277 14.81 28.67 26.07
N GLU A 278 14.02 29.61 25.52
CA GLU A 278 12.64 29.87 26.01
C GLU A 278 11.77 28.61 25.99
N LEU A 279 11.83 27.81 24.93
CA LEU A 279 11.06 26.56 24.83
C LEU A 279 11.54 25.54 25.87
N VAL A 280 12.84 25.35 26.00
CA VAL A 280 13.43 24.37 26.91
C VAL A 280 13.15 24.77 28.39
N SER A 281 13.28 26.06 28.74
CA SER A 281 12.95 26.60 30.06
C SER A 281 11.46 26.35 30.38
N HIS A 282 10.57 26.60 29.40
CA HIS A 282 9.15 26.35 29.60
C HIS A 282 8.84 24.85 29.78
N VAL A 283 9.48 23.96 29.03
CA VAL A 283 9.30 22.50 29.19
C VAL A 283 9.84 22.06 30.57
N HIS A 284 10.98 22.59 30.97
CA HIS A 284 11.54 22.33 32.31
C HIS A 284 10.55 22.70 33.42
N SER A 285 10.03 23.92 33.40
CA SER A 285 9.10 24.40 34.45
C SER A 285 7.77 23.66 34.44
N GLN A 286 7.23 23.33 33.25
CA GLN A 286 5.91 22.73 33.15
C GLN A 286 5.87 21.22 33.38
N TYR A 287 6.90 20.49 32.94
CA TYR A 287 6.88 19.02 32.90
C TYR A 287 7.91 18.39 33.86
N LEU A 288 9.11 18.98 34.01
CA LEU A 288 10.21 18.35 34.73
C LEU A 288 10.21 18.72 36.20
N GLN A 289 10.02 19.98 36.55
CA GLN A 289 9.93 20.39 37.96
C GLN A 289 8.79 19.67 38.72
N PRO A 290 7.56 19.58 38.20
CA PRO A 290 6.50 18.84 38.86
C PRO A 290 6.76 17.34 38.93
N ALA A 291 7.49 16.76 37.96
CA ALA A 291 7.87 15.35 37.99
C ALA A 291 8.96 15.04 39.01
N ALA A 292 9.95 15.92 39.15
CA ALA A 292 11.01 15.78 40.13
C ALA A 292 10.48 15.78 41.60
N HIS A 293 9.40 16.50 41.86
CA HIS A 293 8.75 16.48 43.20
C HIS A 293 7.95 15.18 43.45
N ARG A 294 7.63 14.37 42.39
CA ARG A 294 6.87 13.13 42.55
C ARG A 294 7.75 11.89 42.60
N ALA A 295 8.96 11.96 42.05
CA ALA A 295 9.89 10.84 42.00
C ALA A 295 11.00 11.03 43.06
N CYS A 296 11.13 10.05 43.94
CA CYS A 296 12.23 10.02 44.94
C CYS A 296 13.60 9.74 44.30
N ASP A 297 13.68 9.53 42.99
CA ASP A 297 14.92 9.24 42.27
C ASP A 297 15.42 10.46 41.50
N ASN A 298 16.70 10.79 41.68
CA ASN A 298 17.46 11.82 40.94
C ASN A 298 17.61 11.46 39.43
N ASN A 299 16.51 11.25 38.71
CA ASN A 299 16.57 10.96 37.29
C ASN A 299 16.83 12.25 36.51
N LEU A 300 18.08 12.43 36.08
CA LEU A 300 18.49 13.45 35.11
C LEU A 300 17.73 13.25 33.78
N CYS A 301 17.01 14.27 33.34
CA CYS A 301 16.44 14.32 32.02
C CYS A 301 17.52 14.75 31.03
N GLN A 302 17.67 14.02 29.94
CA GLN A 302 18.59 14.36 28.87
C GLN A 302 17.87 15.14 27.77
N ILE A 303 18.48 16.19 27.25
CA ILE A 303 18.00 16.91 26.06
C ILE A 303 18.99 16.74 24.93
N MET A 304 18.54 16.13 23.85
CA MET A 304 19.35 15.89 22.68
C MET A 304 19.03 16.91 21.59
N THR A 305 20.08 17.56 21.09
CA THR A 305 20.02 18.49 19.96
C THR A 305 20.98 18.04 18.86
N ASP A 306 20.90 18.63 17.68
CA ASP A 306 21.97 18.59 16.70
C ASP A 306 23.06 19.64 17.00
N ASP A 307 24.14 19.64 16.19
CA ASP A 307 25.28 20.58 16.33
C ASP A 307 24.97 21.95 15.68
N GLY A 308 23.71 22.40 15.72
CA GLY A 308 23.28 23.69 15.19
C GLY A 308 23.58 24.85 16.15
N SER A 309 23.94 26.02 15.60
CA SER A 309 24.27 27.22 16.40
C SER A 309 23.13 27.69 17.32
N GLU A 310 21.89 27.36 16.98
CA GLU A 310 20.69 27.64 17.79
C GLU A 310 20.60 26.83 19.10
N ASN A 311 21.44 25.82 19.24
CA ASN A 311 21.47 24.94 20.40
C ASN A 311 22.59 25.25 21.40
N PHE A 312 23.39 26.28 21.12
CA PHE A 312 24.52 26.70 21.95
C PHE A 312 24.29 28.09 22.55
N GLY A 313 25.25 28.58 23.35
CA GLY A 313 25.15 29.83 24.03
C GLY A 313 24.01 29.86 25.04
N PRO A 314 22.98 30.69 24.89
CA PRO A 314 21.88 30.82 25.85
C PRO A 314 21.23 29.50 26.28
N VAL A 315 21.15 28.49 25.37
CA VAL A 315 20.63 27.17 25.73
C VAL A 315 21.61 26.47 26.70
N GLN A 316 22.88 26.46 26.33
CA GLN A 316 23.91 25.83 27.18
C GLN A 316 24.06 26.51 28.54
N ASP A 317 24.04 27.85 28.56
CA ASP A 317 24.09 28.63 29.77
C ASP A 317 22.92 28.29 30.70
N PHE A 318 21.69 28.19 30.14
CA PHE A 318 20.52 27.78 30.92
C PHE A 318 20.66 26.36 31.45
N LEU A 319 21.14 25.41 30.65
CA LEU A 319 21.29 24.00 31.03
C LEU A 319 22.39 23.78 32.08
N LEU A 320 23.38 24.66 32.14
CA LEU A 320 24.45 24.65 33.14
C LEU A 320 24.10 25.46 34.39
N SER A 321 23.01 26.24 34.35
CA SER A 321 22.59 27.09 35.48
C SER A 321 22.02 26.27 36.65
N ALA A 322 22.05 26.86 37.84
CA ALA A 322 21.40 26.30 39.02
C ALA A 322 19.86 26.21 38.91
N GLU A 323 19.27 26.85 37.88
CA GLU A 323 17.82 26.83 37.61
C GLU A 323 17.35 25.52 36.95
N SER A 324 18.28 24.75 36.34
CA SER A 324 17.96 23.49 35.65
C SER A 324 18.82 22.29 36.08
N PRO A 325 18.95 22.00 37.39
CA PRO A 325 19.88 20.96 37.88
C PRO A 325 19.55 19.55 37.43
N THR A 326 18.34 19.34 36.87
CA THR A 326 17.84 18.03 36.40
C THR A 326 18.00 17.81 34.89
N LEU A 327 18.60 18.77 34.18
CA LEU A 327 18.77 18.69 32.72
C LEU A 327 20.24 18.45 32.35
N GLN A 328 20.48 17.51 31.43
CA GLN A 328 21.78 17.24 30.81
C GLN A 328 21.70 17.45 29.31
N HIS A 329 22.58 18.27 28.73
CA HIS A 329 22.68 18.46 27.29
C HIS A 329 23.50 17.35 26.64
N ILE A 330 23.00 16.83 25.50
CA ILE A 330 23.69 15.85 24.66
C ILE A 330 23.60 16.31 23.21
N VAL A 331 24.74 16.43 22.55
CA VAL A 331 24.79 16.74 21.10
C VAL A 331 24.83 15.44 20.29
N ALA A 332 23.85 15.26 19.43
CA ALA A 332 23.72 14.08 18.58
C ALA A 332 24.91 13.95 17.62
N GLN A 333 25.43 12.74 17.44
CA GLN A 333 26.60 12.40 16.59
C GLN A 333 27.93 13.04 17.03
N ARG A 334 27.95 13.81 18.09
CA ARG A 334 29.15 14.38 18.72
C ARG A 334 29.44 13.72 20.05
N ASP A 335 28.46 13.76 20.95
CA ASP A 335 28.59 13.20 22.31
C ASP A 335 28.13 11.74 22.36
N VAL A 336 27.28 11.34 21.40
CA VAL A 336 26.72 9.99 21.28
C VAL A 336 26.63 9.57 19.80
N GLU A 337 26.71 8.26 19.54
CA GLU A 337 26.56 7.69 18.17
C GLU A 337 25.14 7.83 17.60
N PHE A 338 24.17 8.24 18.41
CA PHE A 338 22.78 8.33 18.04
C PHE A 338 22.47 9.62 17.29
N SER A 339 21.60 9.51 16.29
CA SER A 339 21.12 10.65 15.52
C SER A 339 19.84 11.25 16.13
N ASN A 340 19.58 12.55 15.86
CA ASN A 340 18.33 13.22 16.25
C ASN A 340 17.13 12.80 15.37
N SER A 341 17.15 11.55 14.85
CA SER A 341 16.20 11.03 13.88
C SER A 341 14.74 11.02 14.34
N MET A 342 14.54 11.03 15.64
CA MET A 342 13.22 11.00 16.24
C MET A 342 12.42 12.26 15.92
N ILE A 343 12.98 13.41 16.24
CA ILE A 343 12.34 14.71 16.01
C ILE A 343 12.31 15.04 14.51
N GLU A 344 13.31 14.58 13.74
CA GLU A 344 13.25 14.66 12.28
C GLU A 344 12.01 13.94 11.73
N ALA A 345 11.67 12.78 12.26
CA ALA A 345 10.47 12.04 11.87
C ALA A 345 9.19 12.81 12.22
N ALA A 346 9.14 13.49 13.38
CA ALA A 346 8.05 14.38 13.77
C ALA A 346 7.95 15.57 12.81
N ASN A 347 9.06 16.23 12.52
CA ASN A 347 9.16 17.34 11.56
C ASN A 347 8.65 16.92 10.17
N LYS A 348 9.08 15.75 9.67
CA LYS A 348 8.59 15.19 8.40
C LYS A 348 7.08 14.92 8.45
N ASN A 349 6.58 14.38 9.54
CA ASN A 349 5.15 14.15 9.72
C ASN A 349 4.35 15.46 9.68
N LEU A 350 4.76 16.47 10.42
CA LEU A 350 4.09 17.78 10.44
C LEU A 350 4.08 18.41 9.04
N LYS A 351 5.24 18.47 8.37
CA LYS A 351 5.34 19.07 7.03
C LYS A 351 4.50 18.31 6.00
N TYR A 352 4.74 17.01 5.82
CA TYR A 352 4.16 16.25 4.73
C TYR A 352 2.72 15.79 4.96
N ARG A 353 2.25 15.75 6.20
CA ARG A 353 0.89 15.32 6.50
C ARG A 353 -0.07 16.45 6.81
N PHE A 354 0.46 17.59 7.27
CA PHE A 354 -0.38 18.72 7.65
C PHE A 354 -0.07 19.96 6.81
N LEU A 355 1.18 20.46 6.85
CA LEU A 355 1.48 21.78 6.33
C LEU A 355 1.41 21.84 4.80
N TYR A 356 2.02 20.89 4.08
CA TYR A 356 2.03 20.89 2.61
C TYR A 356 0.68 20.60 1.97
N HIS A 357 -0.30 20.11 2.73
CA HIS A 357 -1.67 19.93 2.23
C HIS A 357 -2.55 21.17 2.39
N LYS A 358 -2.03 22.21 3.06
CA LYS A 358 -2.72 23.47 3.26
C LYS A 358 -2.04 24.58 2.48
N GLN A 359 -2.85 25.48 1.95
CA GLN A 359 -2.35 26.69 1.32
C GLN A 359 -2.03 27.72 2.41
N ILE A 360 -0.81 27.62 2.99
CA ILE A 360 -0.35 28.52 4.04
C ILE A 360 0.22 29.78 3.37
N ALA A 361 -0.61 30.82 3.28
CA ALA A 361 -0.29 32.03 2.56
C ALA A 361 0.92 32.76 3.13
N GLY A 362 0.99 32.89 4.46
CA GLY A 362 2.07 33.60 5.16
C GLY A 362 2.22 33.12 6.60
N ILE A 363 3.08 33.81 7.36
CA ILE A 363 3.42 33.44 8.74
C ILE A 363 2.22 33.43 9.68
N ASN A 364 1.28 34.38 9.55
CA ASN A 364 0.08 34.41 10.37
C ASN A 364 -0.79 33.17 10.18
N SER A 365 -0.95 32.73 8.91
CA SER A 365 -1.66 31.49 8.61
C SER A 365 -0.96 30.27 9.19
N LEU A 366 0.39 30.25 9.19
CA LEU A 366 1.19 29.19 9.80
C LEU A 366 0.99 29.16 11.31
N CYS A 367 1.04 30.31 11.98
CA CYS A 367 0.82 30.43 13.42
C CYS A 367 -0.60 30.00 13.85
N GLN A 368 -1.60 30.21 13.02
CA GLN A 368 -2.98 29.76 13.29
C GLN A 368 -3.16 28.26 13.07
N TYR A 369 -2.50 27.68 12.05
CA TYR A 369 -2.70 26.29 11.67
C TYR A 369 -1.81 25.29 12.43
N LEU A 370 -0.56 25.67 12.74
CA LEU A 370 0.38 24.78 13.42
C LEU A 370 -0.11 24.24 14.78
N PRO A 371 -0.77 25.03 15.64
CA PRO A 371 -1.35 24.52 16.88
C PRO A 371 -2.35 23.38 16.65
N GLN A 372 -3.18 23.50 15.62
CA GLN A 372 -4.16 22.47 15.25
C GLN A 372 -3.45 21.19 14.77
N ALA A 373 -2.40 21.33 13.96
CA ALA A 373 -1.61 20.21 13.46
C ALA A 373 -0.90 19.47 14.61
N ILE A 374 -0.35 20.19 15.58
CA ILE A 374 0.31 19.61 16.76
C ILE A 374 -0.71 18.95 17.69
N LYS A 375 -1.86 19.59 17.91
CA LYS A 375 -2.96 19.00 18.69
C LYS A 375 -3.42 17.68 18.06
N ASP A 376 -3.61 17.64 16.74
CA ASP A 376 -3.96 16.41 16.03
C ASP A 376 -2.82 15.37 16.15
N TYR A 377 -1.57 15.77 15.92
CA TYR A 377 -0.41 14.88 16.08
C TYR A 377 -0.36 14.23 17.47
N ASN A 378 -0.54 15.01 18.53
CA ASN A 378 -0.46 14.55 19.92
C ASN A 378 -1.67 13.70 20.35
N ASN A 379 -2.82 13.87 19.71
CA ASN A 379 -4.06 13.16 20.06
C ASN A 379 -4.43 12.03 19.11
N ARG A 380 -3.70 11.82 18.01
CA ARG A 380 -3.97 10.68 17.14
C ARG A 380 -3.25 9.43 17.61
N PRO A 381 -3.79 8.22 17.36
CA PRO A 381 -3.12 6.96 17.67
C PRO A 381 -1.87 6.77 16.80
N HIS A 382 -0.75 6.36 17.40
CA HIS A 382 0.50 6.06 16.71
C HIS A 382 0.79 4.56 16.70
N ASP A 383 1.25 4.04 15.56
CA ASP A 383 1.59 2.61 15.43
C ASP A 383 2.77 2.21 16.32
N VAL A 384 3.80 3.07 16.39
CA VAL A 384 4.98 2.86 17.26
C VAL A 384 4.64 2.87 18.75
N LEU A 385 3.48 3.43 19.13
CA LEU A 385 2.92 3.40 20.48
C LEU A 385 1.81 2.34 20.60
N SER A 386 1.78 1.40 19.65
CA SER A 386 0.78 0.32 19.58
C SER A 386 -0.67 0.81 19.60
N GLY A 387 -0.95 2.01 19.08
CA GLY A 387 -2.29 2.60 19.00
C GLY A 387 -2.67 3.52 20.15
N LEU A 388 -1.77 3.79 21.09
CA LEU A 388 -1.94 4.89 22.04
C LEU A 388 -1.60 6.22 21.34
N THR A 389 -2.15 7.30 21.89
CA THR A 389 -1.76 8.65 21.48
C THR A 389 -0.52 9.09 22.24
N PRO A 390 0.30 10.02 21.70
CA PRO A 390 1.42 10.59 22.40
C PRO A 390 1.08 11.12 23.81
N LEU A 391 -0.02 11.84 23.96
CA LEU A 391 -0.45 12.36 25.26
C LEU A 391 -0.89 11.26 26.22
N GLU A 392 -1.52 10.18 25.77
CA GLU A 392 -1.86 9.05 26.64
C GLU A 392 -0.60 8.39 27.21
N VAL A 393 0.44 8.22 26.38
CA VAL A 393 1.71 7.63 26.82
C VAL A 393 2.47 8.57 27.74
N LEU A 394 2.47 9.88 27.44
CA LEU A 394 3.06 10.89 28.32
C LEU A 394 2.42 10.86 29.72
N ASN A 395 1.11 10.62 29.79
CA ASN A 395 0.34 10.51 31.03
C ASN A 395 0.41 9.10 31.66
N GLY A 396 1.32 8.23 31.21
CA GLY A 396 1.57 6.92 31.80
C GLY A 396 0.59 5.82 31.42
N LYS A 397 -0.28 6.04 30.41
CA LYS A 397 -1.21 5.00 29.95
C LYS A 397 -0.47 3.88 29.24
N THR A 398 -0.79 2.64 29.57
CA THR A 398 -0.26 1.43 28.96
C THR A 398 -1.35 0.67 28.20
N ILE A 399 -0.95 -0.23 27.29
CA ILE A 399 -1.88 -1.03 26.51
C ILE A 399 -2.16 -2.35 27.21
N ASP A 400 -3.43 -2.70 27.33
CA ASP A 400 -3.85 -4.03 27.65
C ASP A 400 -3.83 -4.94 26.40
N LYS A 401 -2.67 -5.57 26.16
CA LYS A 401 -2.48 -6.50 25.04
C LYS A 401 -3.34 -7.74 25.16
N ILE A 402 -3.63 -8.18 26.39
CA ILE A 402 -4.41 -9.40 26.65
C ILE A 402 -5.87 -9.18 26.27
N SER A 403 -6.47 -8.07 26.71
CA SER A 403 -7.85 -7.70 26.37
C SER A 403 -8.01 -7.53 24.85
N ASN A 404 -7.09 -6.83 24.20
CA ASN A 404 -7.12 -6.66 22.74
C ASN A 404 -7.05 -8.00 22.00
N SER A 405 -6.19 -8.92 22.44
CA SER A 405 -6.07 -10.26 21.84
C SER A 405 -7.37 -11.06 21.99
N ARG A 406 -7.96 -11.06 23.18
CA ARG A 406 -9.26 -11.72 23.44
C ARG A 406 -10.37 -11.17 22.54
N GLN A 407 -10.48 -9.83 22.40
CA GLN A 407 -11.47 -9.21 21.54
C GLN A 407 -11.29 -9.59 20.06
N MET A 408 -10.03 -9.68 19.57
CA MET A 408 -9.76 -10.16 18.21
C MET A 408 -10.16 -11.63 18.01
N GLN A 409 -9.91 -12.50 19.00
CA GLN A 409 -10.30 -13.91 18.96
C GLN A 409 -11.82 -14.06 18.93
N THR A 410 -12.54 -13.35 19.79
CA THR A 410 -14.01 -13.34 19.81
C THR A 410 -14.58 -12.88 18.48
N ALA A 411 -14.08 -11.77 17.92
CA ALA A 411 -14.51 -11.28 16.63
C ALA A 411 -14.20 -12.26 15.48
N LYS A 412 -13.09 -13.01 15.58
CA LYS A 412 -12.75 -14.06 14.62
C LYS A 412 -13.76 -15.22 14.70
N ALA A 413 -14.16 -15.64 15.89
CA ALA A 413 -15.17 -16.68 16.07
C ALA A 413 -16.53 -16.28 15.49
N VAL A 414 -16.97 -15.05 15.75
CA VAL A 414 -18.20 -14.49 15.18
C VAL A 414 -18.13 -14.46 13.64
N ARG A 415 -17.01 -14.01 13.03
CA ARG A 415 -16.84 -14.05 11.57
C ARG A 415 -16.95 -15.46 11.00
N ILE A 416 -16.34 -16.44 11.66
CA ILE A 416 -16.41 -17.84 11.22
C ILE A 416 -17.86 -18.34 11.25
N SER A 417 -18.62 -18.04 12.31
CA SER A 417 -20.03 -18.41 12.43
C SER A 417 -20.88 -17.75 11.35
N GLU A 418 -20.77 -16.41 11.19
CA GLU A 418 -21.52 -15.67 10.18
C GLU A 418 -21.16 -16.12 8.74
N ASN A 419 -19.86 -16.34 8.45
CA ASN A 419 -19.42 -16.81 7.13
C ASN A 419 -19.91 -18.24 6.80
N LYS A 420 -20.07 -19.11 7.79
CA LYS A 420 -20.66 -20.45 7.60
C LYS A 420 -22.15 -20.39 7.27
N GLN A 421 -22.87 -19.42 7.83
CA GLN A 421 -24.31 -19.23 7.61
C GLN A 421 -24.62 -18.49 6.31
N GLN A 422 -23.65 -17.75 5.75
CA GLN A 422 -23.84 -17.03 4.49
C GLN A 422 -24.06 -18.04 3.34
N LYS A 423 -25.30 -18.18 2.92
CA LYS A 423 -25.64 -18.80 1.63
C LYS A 423 -25.24 -17.79 0.55
N CYS A 424 -24.67 -18.30 -0.56
CA CYS A 424 -24.45 -17.47 -1.75
C CYS A 424 -25.76 -16.73 -2.05
N CYS A 425 -25.71 -15.39 -2.09
CA CYS A 425 -26.85 -14.64 -2.56
C CYS A 425 -27.28 -15.29 -3.87
N SER A 426 -28.53 -15.70 -3.96
CA SER A 426 -29.13 -16.14 -5.21
C SER A 426 -28.94 -15.00 -6.19
N CYS A 427 -27.84 -15.07 -6.98
CA CYS A 427 -27.72 -14.27 -8.16
C CYS A 427 -28.79 -14.80 -9.11
N SER A 428 -30.01 -14.32 -8.92
CA SER A 428 -31.06 -14.45 -9.93
C SER A 428 -30.50 -13.81 -11.18
N PHE A 429 -30.34 -14.60 -12.20
CA PHE A 429 -29.98 -14.24 -13.55
C PHE A 429 -31.14 -13.43 -14.18
#